data_50885f6701e9865b43e95411b0dde7e5
#
_entry.id   50885f6701e9865b43e95411b0dde7e5
#
_cell.length_a   1.000
_cell.length_b   1.000
_cell.length_c   1.000
_cell.angle_alpha   90.00
_cell.angle_beta   90.00
_cell.angle_gamma   90.00
#
_symmetry.space_group_name_H-M   'P 1'
#
loop_
_entity.id
_entity.type
_entity.pdbx_description
1 polymer ?
#
loop_
_entity_poly.entity_id
_entity_poly.type
_entity_poly.pdbx_seq_one_letter_code
_entity_poly.pdbx_strand_id
1 'polypeptide(L)'
;MGFTFLTMDLGIGLLLDEPGTINAPLGFIDDMKKYAGHILNVQGGSVTADMVKHQKSYDIVTTAHPFTGIHITEKGLDYLENYVKEVREVIGYDVPLAIDHFGHVCVEDCIRFARRMEPYNLAWIEDMVPWMYTDQYVRLKNSTTIPVCTGEDMYLKEPFEKIIKAGGVSVIHPDILTCGGALELKKIGDIADENGVAVAIHMAESPVACMAAVQVAAAMHNVLALEFHSVDVPWWADMVTGIPKPVFENGFIKVPDKPGLGFDDLNEEVIREHINPDIPGLWESTDEWNKEFSNDRIWS
;
A
#
# COMPACT_ATOMS: atom_id res chain seq x y z
N MET A 1 3.99 -21.17 -3.33
CA MET A 1 4.81 -19.98 -3.02
C MET A 1 5.19 -19.92 -1.53
N GLY A 2 4.33 -20.32 -0.61
CA GLY A 2 4.66 -20.51 0.82
C GLY A 2 4.80 -19.20 1.60
N PHE A 3 4.03 -18.16 1.24
CA PHE A 3 4.00 -16.91 2.00
C PHE A 3 3.65 -17.15 3.46
N THR A 4 4.36 -16.47 4.34
CA THR A 4 4.24 -16.61 5.80
C THR A 4 3.62 -15.40 6.46
N PHE A 5 3.25 -14.38 5.68
CA PHE A 5 2.62 -13.14 6.09
C PHE A 5 1.57 -12.76 5.04
N LEU A 6 0.43 -12.27 5.47
CA LEU A 6 -0.65 -11.84 4.57
C LEU A 6 -1.10 -10.42 4.92
N THR A 7 -1.35 -9.64 3.89
CA THR A 7 -2.04 -8.34 3.96
C THR A 7 -3.32 -8.43 3.15
N MET A 8 -4.37 -7.75 3.59
CA MET A 8 -5.63 -7.65 2.85
C MET A 8 -6.16 -6.23 2.88
N ASP A 9 -6.71 -5.79 1.77
CA ASP A 9 -7.42 -4.53 1.69
C ASP A 9 -8.72 -4.61 2.50
N LEU A 10 -8.94 -3.63 3.36
CA LEU A 10 -10.14 -3.54 4.18
C LEU A 10 -10.55 -2.07 4.34
N GLY A 11 -11.18 -1.54 3.32
CA GLY A 11 -11.61 -0.15 3.28
C GLY A 11 -13.12 0.04 3.14
N ILE A 12 -13.53 1.29 3.07
CA ILE A 12 -14.94 1.66 2.85
C ILE A 12 -15.49 1.13 1.53
N GLY A 13 -14.63 0.77 0.56
CA GLY A 13 -15.04 0.15 -0.69
C GLY A 13 -15.91 -1.08 -0.50
N LEU A 14 -15.62 -1.89 0.52
CA LEU A 14 -16.41 -3.07 0.88
C LEU A 14 -17.82 -2.72 1.40
N LEU A 15 -18.02 -1.49 1.88
CA LEU A 15 -19.27 -1.03 2.48
C LEU A 15 -20.19 -0.31 1.49
N LEU A 16 -19.68 0.10 0.33
CA LEU A 16 -20.41 0.95 -0.62
C LEU A 16 -21.67 0.29 -1.17
N ASP A 17 -21.65 -1.04 -1.31
CA ASP A 17 -22.78 -1.80 -1.87
C ASP A 17 -23.78 -2.28 -0.82
N GLU A 18 -23.46 -2.09 0.48
CA GLU A 18 -24.31 -2.50 1.59
C GLU A 18 -25.04 -1.29 2.20
N PRO A 19 -26.34 -1.10 1.91
CA PRO A 19 -27.08 0.05 2.42
C PRO A 19 -27.06 0.16 3.94
N GLY A 20 -26.80 1.36 4.45
CA GLY A 20 -26.80 1.67 5.87
C GLY A 20 -25.53 1.31 6.63
N THR A 21 -24.46 0.94 5.95
CA THR A 21 -23.14 0.64 6.53
C THR A 21 -22.30 1.88 6.77
N ILE A 22 -22.48 2.92 5.96
CA ILE A 22 -21.80 4.20 6.09
C ILE A 22 -22.78 5.36 6.00
N ASN A 23 -22.44 6.47 6.67
CA ASN A 23 -22.99 7.79 6.47
C ASN A 23 -21.93 8.64 5.78
N ALA A 24 -22.29 9.32 4.70
CA ALA A 24 -21.38 10.13 3.91
C ALA A 24 -22.10 11.39 3.39
N PRO A 25 -21.36 12.39 2.91
CA PRO A 25 -21.94 13.57 2.26
C PRO A 25 -22.89 13.18 1.14
N LEU A 26 -23.92 14.00 0.93
CA LEU A 26 -24.94 13.76 -0.09
C LEU A 26 -24.32 13.61 -1.49
N GLY A 27 -24.66 12.53 -2.19
CA GLY A 27 -24.13 12.21 -3.51
C GLY A 27 -22.79 11.49 -3.52
N PHE A 28 -22.03 11.50 -2.43
CA PHE A 28 -20.71 10.87 -2.36
C PHE A 28 -20.73 9.37 -2.70
N ILE A 29 -21.66 8.62 -2.11
CA ILE A 29 -21.78 7.17 -2.36
C ILE A 29 -22.12 6.88 -3.82
N ASP A 30 -23.02 7.68 -4.42
CA ASP A 30 -23.41 7.50 -5.82
C ASP A 30 -22.24 7.82 -6.75
N ASP A 31 -21.45 8.82 -6.42
CA ASP A 31 -20.25 9.17 -7.17
C ASP A 31 -19.19 8.09 -7.03
N MET A 32 -18.89 7.62 -5.83
CA MET A 32 -17.96 6.51 -5.59
C MET A 32 -18.36 5.25 -6.37
N LYS A 33 -19.64 4.89 -6.41
CA LYS A 33 -20.13 3.74 -7.18
C LYS A 33 -19.91 3.87 -8.68
N LYS A 34 -20.07 5.06 -9.23
CA LYS A 34 -19.75 5.31 -10.64
C LYS A 34 -18.29 5.03 -10.95
N TYR A 35 -17.38 5.38 -10.02
CA TYR A 35 -15.94 5.21 -10.20
C TYR A 35 -15.48 3.81 -9.88
N ALA A 36 -15.96 3.19 -8.82
CA ALA A 36 -15.70 1.80 -8.50
C ALA A 36 -16.11 0.85 -9.64
N GLY A 37 -17.24 1.13 -10.31
CA GLY A 37 -17.66 0.41 -11.51
C GLY A 37 -16.68 0.50 -12.66
N HIS A 38 -15.94 1.58 -12.81
CA HIS A 38 -14.87 1.72 -13.79
C HIS A 38 -13.58 1.01 -13.36
N ILE A 39 -13.22 1.05 -12.11
CA ILE A 39 -12.03 0.38 -11.56
C ILE A 39 -12.23 -1.14 -11.56
N LEU A 40 -13.39 -1.64 -11.14
CA LEU A 40 -13.69 -3.08 -11.10
C LEU A 40 -13.88 -3.71 -12.50
N ASN A 41 -14.21 -2.92 -13.51
CA ASN A 41 -14.26 -3.42 -14.91
C ASN A 41 -12.89 -3.54 -15.58
N VAL A 42 -11.82 -3.14 -14.90
CA VAL A 42 -10.44 -3.34 -15.35
C VAL A 42 -9.92 -4.71 -14.85
N GLN A 43 -10.65 -5.76 -15.15
CA GLN A 43 -10.11 -7.11 -15.05
C GLN A 43 -9.02 -7.28 -16.12
N GLY A 44 -7.76 -7.18 -15.68
CA GLY A 44 -6.63 -7.42 -16.55
C GLY A 44 -5.50 -6.40 -16.49
N GLY A 45 -5.52 -5.47 -15.53
CA GLY A 45 -4.35 -4.64 -15.22
C GLY A 45 -3.97 -3.58 -16.27
N SER A 46 -4.85 -3.23 -17.20
CA SER A 46 -4.60 -2.15 -18.15
C SER A 46 -5.27 -0.86 -17.69
N VAL A 47 -4.46 0.16 -17.41
CA VAL A 47 -4.93 1.54 -17.26
C VAL A 47 -5.43 2.02 -18.61
N THR A 48 -6.73 2.25 -18.76
CA THR A 48 -7.29 2.73 -20.02
C THR A 48 -7.20 4.26 -20.13
N ALA A 49 -7.19 4.78 -21.37
CA ALA A 49 -7.23 6.23 -21.62
C ALA A 49 -8.45 6.91 -20.96
N ASP A 50 -9.55 6.18 -20.74
CA ASP A 50 -10.71 6.64 -19.98
C ASP A 50 -10.39 6.78 -18.48
N MET A 51 -9.57 5.94 -17.89
CA MET A 51 -9.13 6.09 -16.50
C MET A 51 -8.30 7.36 -16.31
N VAL A 52 -7.42 7.67 -17.27
CA VAL A 52 -6.63 8.92 -17.26
C VAL A 52 -7.55 10.15 -17.43
N LYS A 53 -8.58 10.08 -18.28
CA LYS A 53 -9.57 11.16 -18.44
C LYS A 53 -10.46 11.35 -17.22
N HIS A 54 -10.69 10.31 -16.45
CA HIS A 54 -11.50 10.33 -15.22
C HIS A 54 -10.68 10.57 -13.95
N GLN A 55 -9.38 10.79 -14.07
CA GLN A 55 -8.51 11.10 -12.95
C GLN A 55 -8.98 12.36 -12.17
N LYS A 56 -9.69 13.29 -12.84
CA LYS A 56 -10.38 14.40 -12.15
C LYS A 56 -11.45 13.96 -11.15
N SER A 57 -11.91 12.76 -11.25
CA SER A 57 -12.91 12.22 -10.33
C SER A 57 -12.29 11.62 -9.06
N TYR A 58 -11.02 11.30 -9.09
CA TYR A 58 -10.26 11.05 -7.87
C TYR A 58 -10.16 12.30 -6.99
N ASP A 59 -10.34 13.48 -7.54
CA ASP A 59 -10.40 14.71 -6.75
C ASP A 59 -11.50 14.67 -5.70
N ILE A 60 -12.59 13.93 -5.91
CA ILE A 60 -13.65 13.73 -4.90
C ILE A 60 -13.17 12.83 -3.76
N VAL A 61 -12.32 11.86 -4.07
CA VAL A 61 -11.74 10.92 -3.09
C VAL A 61 -10.53 11.56 -2.41
N THR A 62 -9.81 12.43 -3.12
CA THR A 62 -8.60 13.10 -2.65
C THR A 62 -8.85 14.49 -2.04
N THR A 63 -10.06 15.05 -2.16
CA THR A 63 -10.39 16.32 -1.50
C THR A 63 -10.37 16.16 0.02
N ALA A 64 -9.91 17.20 0.73
CA ALA A 64 -9.65 17.19 2.17
C ALA A 64 -10.87 16.88 3.07
N HIS A 65 -12.05 16.74 2.51
CA HIS A 65 -13.31 16.58 3.26
C HIS A 65 -13.87 15.15 3.32
N PRO A 66 -13.63 14.22 2.36
CA PRO A 66 -14.29 12.93 2.39
C PRO A 66 -14.03 12.15 3.66
N PHE A 67 -12.78 12.04 4.11
CA PHE A 67 -12.47 11.21 5.27
C PHE A 67 -13.06 11.76 6.58
N THR A 68 -13.19 13.08 6.73
CA THR A 68 -13.81 13.70 7.91
C THR A 68 -15.33 13.67 7.90
N GLY A 69 -15.93 13.52 6.72
CA GLY A 69 -17.38 13.48 6.52
C GLY A 69 -17.98 12.08 6.40
N ILE A 70 -17.14 11.03 6.36
CA ILE A 70 -17.59 9.65 6.24
C ILE A 70 -17.51 9.00 7.62
N HIS A 71 -18.63 8.38 8.02
CA HIS A 71 -18.76 7.67 9.29
C HIS A 71 -19.23 6.24 9.05
N ILE A 72 -18.63 5.27 9.73
CA ILE A 72 -19.03 3.87 9.71
C ILE A 72 -20.13 3.68 10.77
N THR A 73 -21.23 3.10 10.35
CA THR A 73 -22.33 2.73 11.28
C THR A 73 -21.99 1.44 12.04
N GLU A 74 -22.78 1.09 13.06
CA GLU A 74 -22.63 -0.22 13.72
C GLU A 74 -22.82 -1.38 12.72
N LYS A 75 -23.76 -1.26 11.78
CA LYS A 75 -23.95 -2.24 10.71
C LYS A 75 -22.68 -2.37 9.84
N GLY A 76 -22.01 -1.26 9.54
CA GLY A 76 -20.76 -1.28 8.80
C GLY A 76 -19.62 -1.94 9.57
N LEU A 77 -19.51 -1.67 10.87
CA LEU A 77 -18.54 -2.33 11.72
C LEU A 77 -18.80 -3.84 11.83
N ASP A 78 -20.07 -4.25 11.96
CA ASP A 78 -20.46 -5.67 11.96
C ASP A 78 -20.06 -6.36 10.64
N TYR A 79 -20.24 -5.68 9.52
CA TYR A 79 -19.87 -6.20 8.20
C TYR A 79 -18.36 -6.42 8.09
N LEU A 80 -17.56 -5.41 8.46
CA LEU A 80 -16.08 -5.50 8.41
C LEU A 80 -15.56 -6.55 9.38
N GLU A 81 -16.14 -6.64 10.59
CA GLU A 81 -15.75 -7.66 11.56
C GLU A 81 -16.03 -9.08 11.05
N ASN A 82 -17.19 -9.30 10.46
CA ASN A 82 -17.52 -10.60 9.87
C ASN A 82 -16.57 -10.95 8.73
N TYR A 83 -16.17 -10.00 7.90
CA TYR A 83 -15.19 -10.22 6.82
C TYR A 83 -13.85 -10.67 7.40
N VAL A 84 -13.30 -9.96 8.40
CA VAL A 84 -12.03 -10.35 9.05
C VAL A 84 -12.15 -11.72 9.70
N LYS A 85 -13.27 -12.02 10.34
CA LYS A 85 -13.55 -13.30 10.95
C LYS A 85 -13.53 -14.44 9.93
N GLU A 86 -14.20 -14.28 8.80
CA GLU A 86 -14.22 -15.28 7.73
C GLU A 86 -12.82 -15.53 7.16
N VAL A 87 -12.00 -14.49 6.98
CA VAL A 87 -10.62 -14.64 6.57
C VAL A 87 -9.83 -15.43 7.62
N ARG A 88 -9.98 -15.11 8.91
CA ARG A 88 -9.34 -15.86 10.00
C ARG A 88 -9.79 -17.31 10.10
N GLU A 89 -11.05 -17.61 9.80
CA GLU A 89 -11.53 -19.00 9.74
C GLU A 89 -10.84 -19.82 8.65
N VAL A 90 -10.43 -19.17 7.55
CA VAL A 90 -9.71 -19.83 6.45
C VAL A 90 -8.22 -19.99 6.75
N ILE A 91 -7.55 -18.92 7.20
CA ILE A 91 -6.08 -18.89 7.34
C ILE A 91 -5.60 -19.33 8.73
N GLY A 92 -6.48 -19.34 9.75
CA GLY A 92 -6.10 -19.57 11.14
C GLY A 92 -5.38 -18.38 11.78
N TYR A 93 -4.68 -18.63 12.88
CA TYR A 93 -3.95 -17.62 13.65
C TYR A 93 -2.42 -17.82 13.62
N ASP A 94 -1.93 -18.86 12.97
CA ASP A 94 -0.49 -19.10 12.82
C ASP A 94 0.15 -18.20 11.75
N VAL A 95 -0.67 -17.66 10.83
CA VAL A 95 -0.23 -16.73 9.80
C VAL A 95 -0.57 -15.29 10.24
N PRO A 96 0.42 -14.41 10.39
CA PRO A 96 0.18 -13.00 10.61
C PRO A 96 -0.70 -12.41 9.50
N LEU A 97 -1.70 -11.62 9.88
CA LEU A 97 -2.62 -10.94 8.97
C LEU A 97 -2.61 -9.44 9.28
N ALA A 98 -2.22 -8.64 8.32
CA ALA A 98 -2.38 -7.20 8.35
C ALA A 98 -3.62 -6.77 7.56
N ILE A 99 -4.08 -5.56 7.81
CA ILE A 99 -5.11 -4.90 7.01
C ILE A 99 -4.60 -3.55 6.54
N ASP A 100 -4.99 -3.17 5.34
CA ASP A 100 -4.54 -2.00 4.64
C ASP A 100 -5.70 -1.22 3.99
N HIS A 101 -5.40 0.00 3.51
CA HIS A 101 -6.29 0.90 2.78
C HIS A 101 -7.58 1.30 3.51
N PHE A 102 -7.55 1.34 4.84
CA PHE A 102 -8.75 1.71 5.58
C PHE A 102 -9.18 3.17 5.35
N GLY A 103 -8.23 4.02 5.16
CA GLY A 103 -8.18 5.50 5.05
C GLY A 103 -9.39 6.23 4.58
N HIS A 104 -10.34 6.66 4.63
CA HIS A 104 -11.43 7.53 4.17
C HIS A 104 -12.51 7.78 5.25
N VAL A 105 -12.17 7.50 6.50
CA VAL A 105 -13.07 7.75 7.64
C VAL A 105 -12.35 8.57 8.72
N CYS A 106 -13.11 9.20 9.60
CA CYS A 106 -12.52 9.99 10.68
C CYS A 106 -11.80 9.09 11.72
N VAL A 107 -10.85 9.66 12.44
CA VAL A 107 -10.05 8.92 13.43
C VAL A 107 -10.90 8.28 14.53
N GLU A 108 -12.04 8.85 14.87
CA GLU A 108 -13.00 8.27 15.83
C GLU A 108 -13.51 6.91 15.35
N ASP A 109 -13.85 6.79 14.08
CA ASP A 109 -14.33 5.52 13.50
C ASP A 109 -13.17 4.54 13.31
N CYS A 110 -11.97 5.01 12.98
CA CYS A 110 -10.76 4.19 12.97
C CYS A 110 -10.49 3.57 14.35
N ILE A 111 -10.65 4.32 15.43
CA ILE A 111 -10.51 3.82 16.81
C ILE A 111 -11.59 2.82 17.16
N ARG A 112 -12.85 3.07 16.78
CA ARG A 112 -13.95 2.12 17.01
C ARG A 112 -13.69 0.81 16.27
N PHE A 113 -13.28 0.91 15.02
CA PHE A 113 -12.91 -0.24 14.21
C PHE A 113 -11.74 -1.00 14.83
N ALA A 114 -10.62 -0.32 15.12
CA ALA A 114 -9.42 -0.96 15.68
C ALA A 114 -9.72 -1.74 16.96
N ARG A 115 -10.49 -1.15 17.90
CA ARG A 115 -10.90 -1.83 19.13
C ARG A 115 -11.75 -3.08 18.87
N ARG A 116 -12.59 -3.04 17.85
CA ARG A 116 -13.44 -4.17 17.47
C ARG A 116 -12.62 -5.31 16.86
N MET A 117 -11.48 -4.96 16.22
CA MET A 117 -10.58 -5.92 15.60
C MET A 117 -9.57 -6.56 16.55
N GLU A 118 -9.41 -6.06 17.78
CA GLU A 118 -8.45 -6.61 18.77
C GLU A 118 -8.55 -8.13 18.98
N PRO A 119 -9.75 -8.76 19.01
CA PRO A 119 -9.85 -10.21 19.17
C PRO A 119 -9.26 -11.05 18.03
N TYR A 120 -9.03 -10.43 16.87
CA TYR A 120 -8.56 -11.13 15.67
C TYR A 120 -7.04 -11.16 15.51
N ASN A 121 -6.28 -10.62 16.48
CA ASN A 121 -4.82 -10.65 16.52
C ASN A 121 -4.18 -10.22 15.19
N LEU A 122 -4.54 -9.02 14.73
CA LEU A 122 -3.97 -8.44 13.52
C LEU A 122 -2.51 -8.07 13.74
N ALA A 123 -1.67 -8.29 12.73
CA ALA A 123 -0.26 -7.91 12.74
C ALA A 123 -0.10 -6.38 12.76
N TRP A 124 -0.91 -5.67 11.99
CA TRP A 124 -1.10 -4.21 12.05
C TRP A 124 -2.38 -3.78 11.34
N ILE A 125 -2.74 -2.53 11.58
CA ILE A 125 -3.71 -1.75 10.81
C ILE A 125 -2.97 -0.64 10.11
N GLU A 126 -3.18 -0.48 8.80
CA GLU A 126 -2.42 0.40 7.93
C GLU A 126 -3.28 1.49 7.34
N ASP A 127 -2.66 2.63 7.09
CA ASP A 127 -3.22 3.82 6.42
C ASP A 127 -4.63 4.21 6.87
N MET A 128 -4.84 4.12 8.18
CA MET A 128 -6.14 4.38 8.81
C MET A 128 -6.61 5.83 8.65
N VAL A 129 -5.67 6.78 8.59
CA VAL A 129 -5.90 8.20 8.33
C VAL A 129 -4.78 8.72 7.44
N PRO A 130 -4.96 9.84 6.70
CA PRO A 130 -3.89 10.39 5.87
C PRO A 130 -2.61 10.63 6.68
N TRP A 131 -1.48 10.17 6.16
CA TRP A 131 -0.18 10.11 6.85
C TRP A 131 0.31 11.46 7.42
N MET A 132 -0.10 12.58 6.82
CA MET A 132 0.28 13.92 7.26
C MET A 132 -0.26 14.29 8.65
N TYR A 133 -1.29 13.60 9.15
CA TYR A 133 -1.91 13.86 10.44
C TYR A 133 -1.26 13.05 11.57
N THR A 134 0.01 13.32 11.85
CA THR A 134 0.81 12.63 12.87
C THR A 134 0.10 12.52 14.22
N ASP A 135 -0.56 13.58 14.68
CA ASP A 135 -1.26 13.59 15.98
C ASP A 135 -2.45 12.61 15.99
N GLN A 136 -3.11 12.39 14.85
CA GLN A 136 -4.19 11.41 14.76
C GLN A 136 -3.64 9.98 14.81
N TYR A 137 -2.49 9.72 14.21
CA TYR A 137 -1.77 8.44 14.37
C TYR A 137 -1.38 8.17 15.82
N VAL A 138 -0.84 9.16 16.52
CA VAL A 138 -0.53 9.05 17.96
C VAL A 138 -1.79 8.73 18.76
N ARG A 139 -2.90 9.41 18.48
CA ARG A 139 -4.18 9.16 19.13
C ARG A 139 -4.70 7.76 18.85
N LEU A 140 -4.65 7.31 17.60
CA LEU A 140 -5.08 5.97 17.19
C LEU A 140 -4.25 4.90 17.92
N LYS A 141 -2.92 4.98 17.81
CA LYS A 141 -2.00 4.03 18.45
C LYS A 141 -2.21 3.91 19.95
N ASN A 142 -2.48 5.01 20.63
CA ASN A 142 -2.76 5.00 22.07
C ASN A 142 -4.17 4.48 22.42
N SER A 143 -5.01 4.19 21.44
CA SER A 143 -6.40 3.78 21.63
C SER A 143 -6.67 2.31 21.35
N THR A 144 -5.69 1.56 20.86
CA THR A 144 -5.79 0.13 20.54
C THR A 144 -4.51 -0.60 20.90
N THR A 145 -4.62 -1.92 21.05
CA THR A 145 -3.47 -2.83 21.24
C THR A 145 -2.90 -3.34 19.91
N ILE A 146 -3.62 -3.13 18.78
CA ILE A 146 -3.15 -3.54 17.46
C ILE A 146 -2.03 -2.58 17.03
N PRO A 147 -0.89 -3.11 16.50
CA PRO A 147 0.14 -2.28 15.90
C PRO A 147 -0.41 -1.39 14.79
N VAL A 148 0.06 -0.15 14.70
CA VAL A 148 -0.34 0.83 13.68
C VAL A 148 0.80 0.99 12.68
N CYS A 149 0.47 0.98 11.38
CA CYS A 149 1.38 1.09 10.26
C CYS A 149 0.97 2.23 9.31
N THR A 150 1.95 2.81 8.64
CA THR A 150 1.78 3.70 7.47
C THR A 150 3.12 3.92 6.79
N GLY A 151 3.12 4.40 5.54
CA GLY A 151 4.36 4.86 4.96
C GLY A 151 4.49 4.78 3.44
N GLU A 152 3.65 4.06 2.72
CA GLU A 152 3.81 3.83 1.28
C GLU A 152 3.77 5.13 0.46
N ASP A 153 2.98 6.10 0.89
CA ASP A 153 2.81 7.42 0.27
C ASP A 153 3.77 8.50 0.81
N MET A 154 4.66 8.15 1.73
CA MET A 154 5.57 9.12 2.34
C MET A 154 6.85 9.32 1.52
N TYR A 155 7.22 10.59 1.33
CA TYR A 155 8.43 11.00 0.61
C TYR A 155 9.52 11.42 1.58
N LEU A 156 10.75 10.95 1.35
CA LEU A 156 11.94 11.27 2.13
C LEU A 156 11.83 10.86 3.61
N LYS A 157 12.90 10.99 4.35
CA LYS A 157 12.99 10.51 5.73
C LYS A 157 12.25 11.38 6.76
N GLU A 158 12.04 12.66 6.47
CA GLU A 158 11.56 13.64 7.44
C GLU A 158 10.16 13.33 7.99
N PRO A 159 9.14 12.96 7.17
CA PRO A 159 7.84 12.55 7.69
C PRO A 159 7.92 11.26 8.50
N PHE A 160 8.76 10.28 8.08
CA PHE A 160 8.98 9.06 8.86
C PHE A 160 9.60 9.37 10.23
N GLU A 161 10.65 10.18 10.26
CA GLU A 161 11.29 10.61 11.51
C GLU A 161 10.29 11.31 12.44
N LYS A 162 9.44 12.17 11.89
CA LYS A 162 8.41 12.89 12.64
C LYS A 162 7.42 11.94 13.30
N ILE A 163 6.82 11.02 12.54
CA ILE A 163 5.78 10.11 13.06
C ILE A 163 6.37 9.06 14.00
N ILE A 164 7.57 8.55 13.74
CA ILE A 164 8.30 7.63 14.62
C ILE A 164 8.59 8.28 15.95
N LYS A 165 9.21 9.46 15.95
CA LYS A 165 9.57 10.19 17.21
C LYS A 165 8.34 10.63 18.00
N ALA A 166 7.22 10.91 17.33
CA ALA A 166 5.96 11.20 18.00
C ALA A 166 5.31 9.95 18.62
N GLY A 167 5.80 8.75 18.30
CA GLY A 167 5.21 7.49 18.76
C GLY A 167 3.90 7.14 18.08
N GLY A 168 3.68 7.59 16.82
CA GLY A 168 2.45 7.38 16.07
C GLY A 168 2.33 6.01 15.39
N VAL A 169 3.45 5.27 15.25
CA VAL A 169 3.48 3.99 14.55
C VAL A 169 4.22 2.92 15.35
N SER A 170 3.93 1.67 15.05
CA SER A 170 4.65 0.47 15.53
C SER A 170 5.47 -0.16 14.41
N VAL A 171 4.97 -0.03 13.19
CA VAL A 171 5.58 -0.49 11.93
C VAL A 171 5.57 0.69 10.98
N ILE A 172 6.58 0.82 10.14
CA ILE A 172 6.55 1.70 8.97
C ILE A 172 6.60 0.87 7.70
N HIS A 173 5.95 1.37 6.64
CA HIS A 173 5.80 0.66 5.36
C HIS A 173 6.31 1.51 4.18
N PRO A 174 7.60 1.92 4.18
CA PRO A 174 8.14 2.74 3.11
C PRO A 174 8.26 1.96 1.80
N ASP A 175 7.91 2.62 0.69
CA ASP A 175 8.14 2.13 -0.66
C ASP A 175 9.43 2.72 -1.24
N ILE A 176 10.24 1.88 -1.91
CA ILE A 176 11.55 2.30 -2.43
C ILE A 176 11.46 3.32 -3.56
N LEU A 177 10.38 3.27 -4.37
CA LEU A 177 10.17 4.21 -5.49
C LEU A 177 9.59 5.54 -5.00
N THR A 178 8.77 5.49 -3.95
CA THR A 178 8.11 6.66 -3.38
C THR A 178 9.03 7.40 -2.41
N CYS A 179 9.70 6.71 -1.50
CA CYS A 179 10.45 7.34 -0.41
C CYS A 179 11.75 8.03 -0.83
N GLY A 180 12.21 7.89 -2.08
CA GLY A 180 13.42 8.55 -2.58
C GLY A 180 14.58 7.60 -2.90
N GLY A 181 14.31 6.31 -3.06
CA GLY A 181 15.26 5.31 -3.52
C GLY A 181 16.06 4.64 -2.40
N ALA A 182 17.05 3.83 -2.79
CA ALA A 182 17.75 2.92 -1.89
C ALA A 182 18.44 3.60 -0.69
N LEU A 183 19.10 4.74 -0.92
CA LEU A 183 19.81 5.46 0.15
C LEU A 183 18.84 6.07 1.15
N GLU A 184 17.72 6.58 0.69
CA GLU A 184 16.72 7.18 1.55
C GLU A 184 15.97 6.10 2.34
N LEU A 185 15.57 4.99 1.70
CA LEU A 185 14.98 3.84 2.37
C LEU A 185 15.88 3.30 3.49
N LYS A 186 17.21 3.22 3.22
CA LYS A 186 18.17 2.79 4.25
C LYS A 186 18.21 3.74 5.45
N LYS A 187 18.22 5.07 5.21
CA LYS A 187 18.18 6.08 6.30
C LYS A 187 16.88 5.98 7.11
N ILE A 188 15.75 5.77 6.43
CA ILE A 188 14.44 5.55 7.07
C ILE A 188 14.50 4.32 7.98
N GLY A 189 15.06 3.22 7.46
CA GLY A 189 15.25 1.99 8.21
C GLY A 189 16.14 2.18 9.46
N ASP A 190 17.23 2.93 9.35
CA ASP A 190 18.12 3.22 10.48
C ASP A 190 17.41 4.07 11.56
N ILE A 191 16.65 5.08 11.15
CA ILE A 191 15.84 5.88 12.10
C ILE A 191 14.81 5.00 12.82
N ALA A 192 14.17 4.08 12.10
CA ALA A 192 13.21 3.16 12.67
C ALA A 192 13.88 2.21 13.69
N ASP A 193 15.04 1.64 13.36
CA ASP A 193 15.82 0.76 14.23
C ASP A 193 16.24 1.48 15.52
N GLU A 194 16.77 2.70 15.43
CA GLU A 194 17.16 3.53 16.56
C GLU A 194 15.99 3.83 17.52
N ASN A 195 14.76 3.77 17.04
CA ASN A 195 13.54 4.05 17.82
C ASN A 195 12.71 2.79 18.12
N GLY A 196 13.21 1.60 17.81
CA GLY A 196 12.53 0.34 18.09
C GLY A 196 11.25 0.13 17.25
N VAL A 197 11.20 0.68 16.05
CA VAL A 197 10.10 0.54 15.09
C VAL A 197 10.49 -0.48 14.01
N ALA A 198 9.61 -1.42 13.72
CA ALA A 198 9.82 -2.39 12.64
C ALA A 198 9.59 -1.78 11.26
N VAL A 199 10.23 -2.34 10.25
CA VAL A 199 10.03 -1.98 8.84
C VAL A 199 9.43 -3.16 8.10
N ALA A 200 8.23 -3.01 7.58
CA ALA A 200 7.74 -3.76 6.44
C ALA A 200 7.97 -2.88 5.20
N ILE A 201 8.43 -3.46 4.11
CA ILE A 201 8.71 -2.67 2.90
C ILE A 201 7.56 -2.88 1.92
N HIS A 202 6.89 -1.78 1.55
CA HIS A 202 5.87 -1.79 0.51
C HIS A 202 6.49 -2.17 -0.84
N MET A 203 5.81 -3.00 -1.62
CA MET A 203 6.24 -3.38 -2.95
C MET A 203 5.05 -3.90 -3.78
N ALA A 204 4.50 -3.07 -4.64
CA ALA A 204 3.43 -3.39 -5.56
C ALA A 204 3.86 -3.34 -7.04
N GLU A 205 5.12 -3.04 -7.33
CA GLU A 205 5.61 -2.65 -8.64
C GLU A 205 6.35 -3.77 -9.40
N SER A 206 7.31 -3.34 -10.21
CA SER A 206 8.10 -4.19 -11.10
C SER A 206 9.18 -5.02 -10.38
N PRO A 207 9.75 -6.03 -11.05
CA PRO A 207 10.91 -6.75 -10.53
C PRO A 207 12.12 -5.86 -10.22
N VAL A 208 12.25 -4.72 -10.91
CA VAL A 208 13.32 -3.75 -10.65
C VAL A 208 13.19 -3.16 -9.25
N ALA A 209 12.00 -2.70 -8.89
CA ALA A 209 11.71 -2.18 -7.56
C ALA A 209 11.88 -3.26 -6.48
N CYS A 210 11.34 -4.45 -6.73
CA CYS A 210 11.45 -5.59 -5.82
C CYS A 210 12.92 -5.93 -5.54
N MET A 211 13.76 -6.08 -6.55
CA MET A 211 15.16 -6.43 -6.37
C MET A 211 15.95 -5.30 -5.69
N ALA A 212 15.61 -4.04 -5.96
CA ALA A 212 16.18 -2.91 -5.23
C ALA A 212 15.80 -2.94 -3.73
N ALA A 213 14.52 -3.20 -3.43
CA ALA A 213 14.04 -3.34 -2.05
C ALA A 213 14.70 -4.53 -1.33
N VAL A 214 14.89 -5.68 -2.00
CA VAL A 214 15.60 -6.85 -1.48
C VAL A 214 17.03 -6.50 -1.06
N GLN A 215 17.77 -5.74 -1.89
CA GLN A 215 19.15 -5.33 -1.57
C GLN A 215 19.20 -4.40 -0.36
N VAL A 216 18.26 -3.46 -0.24
CA VAL A 216 18.22 -2.55 0.90
C VAL A 216 17.75 -3.28 2.16
N ALA A 217 16.74 -4.16 2.06
CA ALA A 217 16.28 -5.00 3.16
C ALA A 217 17.43 -5.83 3.79
N ALA A 218 18.29 -6.39 2.94
CA ALA A 218 19.46 -7.15 3.39
C ALA A 218 20.48 -6.32 4.19
N ALA A 219 20.42 -4.99 4.09
CA ALA A 219 21.29 -4.06 4.82
C ALA A 219 20.63 -3.46 6.09
N MET A 220 19.41 -3.86 6.42
CA MET A 220 18.68 -3.40 7.60
C MET A 220 18.53 -4.52 8.64
N HIS A 221 18.45 -4.15 9.93
CA HIS A 221 18.31 -5.11 11.03
C HIS A 221 16.86 -5.38 11.44
N ASN A 222 15.99 -4.41 11.20
CA ASN A 222 14.62 -4.35 11.72
C ASN A 222 13.55 -4.64 10.65
N VAL A 223 13.93 -5.29 9.54
CA VAL A 223 12.98 -5.69 8.48
C VAL A 223 12.10 -6.84 8.97
N LEU A 224 10.80 -6.61 8.94
CA LEU A 224 9.77 -7.58 9.30
C LEU A 224 9.31 -8.39 8.08
N ALA A 225 9.03 -7.71 6.98
CA ALA A 225 8.55 -8.28 5.74
C ALA A 225 8.89 -7.40 4.54
N LEU A 226 8.90 -8.01 3.35
CA LEU A 226 8.82 -7.34 2.06
C LEU A 226 7.51 -7.77 1.42
N GLU A 227 6.68 -6.81 1.09
CA GLU A 227 5.39 -7.06 0.47
C GLU A 227 5.52 -7.54 -0.98
N PHE A 228 4.50 -8.22 -1.49
CA PHE A 228 4.45 -8.67 -2.87
C PHE A 228 3.03 -8.79 -3.41
N HIS A 229 2.65 -7.92 -4.31
CA HIS A 229 1.31 -7.85 -4.91
C HIS A 229 1.16 -8.66 -6.20
N SER A 230 2.23 -8.91 -6.94
CA SER A 230 2.17 -9.41 -8.32
C SER A 230 2.11 -10.94 -8.45
N VAL A 231 1.52 -11.64 -7.48
CA VAL A 231 1.42 -13.12 -7.48
C VAL A 231 0.61 -13.69 -8.64
N ASP A 232 -0.31 -12.92 -9.17
CA ASP A 232 -1.23 -13.26 -10.26
C ASP A 232 -0.77 -12.73 -11.64
N VAL A 233 0.40 -12.08 -11.71
CA VAL A 233 1.00 -11.61 -12.95
C VAL A 233 2.04 -12.61 -13.45
N PRO A 234 1.69 -13.53 -14.38
CA PRO A 234 2.54 -14.68 -14.71
C PRO A 234 3.85 -14.29 -15.40
N TRP A 235 3.90 -13.14 -16.07
CA TRP A 235 5.04 -12.62 -16.80
C TRP A 235 5.89 -11.62 -15.97
N TRP A 236 5.48 -11.33 -14.73
CA TRP A 236 6.16 -10.34 -13.88
C TRP A 236 7.68 -10.59 -13.77
N ALA A 237 8.07 -11.82 -13.45
CA ALA A 237 9.49 -12.18 -13.33
C ALA A 237 10.24 -12.16 -14.68
N ASP A 238 9.52 -12.17 -15.79
CA ASP A 238 10.09 -12.19 -17.14
C ASP A 238 10.47 -10.79 -17.65
N MET A 239 10.02 -9.72 -16.95
CA MET A 239 10.41 -8.35 -17.28
C MET A 239 11.90 -8.07 -17.07
N VAL A 240 12.61 -8.91 -16.32
CA VAL A 240 14.06 -8.84 -16.14
C VAL A 240 14.71 -10.19 -16.43
N THR A 241 15.99 -10.17 -16.73
CA THR A 241 16.80 -11.37 -16.95
C THR A 241 17.77 -11.61 -15.78
N GLY A 242 18.21 -12.84 -15.59
CA GLY A 242 19.26 -13.17 -14.62
C GLY A 242 18.82 -13.31 -13.17
N ILE A 243 17.53 -13.26 -12.87
CA ILE A 243 16.99 -13.63 -11.54
C ILE A 243 16.57 -15.10 -11.53
N PRO A 244 16.56 -15.75 -10.33
CA PRO A 244 16.03 -17.11 -10.17
C PRO A 244 14.54 -17.18 -10.56
N LYS A 245 14.10 -18.31 -11.10
CA LYS A 245 12.70 -18.63 -11.34
C LYS A 245 12.39 -20.00 -10.75
N PRO A 246 11.49 -20.12 -9.79
CA PRO A 246 10.67 -19.05 -9.21
C PRO A 246 11.48 -18.03 -8.41
N VAL A 247 11.02 -16.80 -8.34
CA VAL A 247 11.64 -15.70 -7.56
C VAL A 247 11.50 -15.98 -6.06
N PHE A 248 10.39 -16.59 -5.69
CA PHE A 248 10.04 -16.91 -4.29
C PHE A 248 10.21 -18.40 -4.02
N GLU A 249 10.91 -18.72 -2.95
CA GLU A 249 11.02 -20.07 -2.44
C GLU A 249 10.61 -20.09 -0.95
N ASN A 250 9.55 -20.83 -0.63
CA ASN A 250 9.01 -20.92 0.73
C ASN A 250 8.71 -19.57 1.40
N GLY A 251 8.21 -18.60 0.64
CA GLY A 251 7.88 -17.26 1.11
C GLY A 251 9.06 -16.30 1.21
N PHE A 252 10.23 -16.66 0.70
CA PHE A 252 11.43 -15.83 0.75
C PHE A 252 12.00 -15.56 -0.63
N ILE A 253 12.65 -14.40 -0.77
CA ILE A 253 13.50 -14.06 -1.91
C ILE A 253 14.95 -14.18 -1.45
N LYS A 254 15.75 -14.97 -2.18
CA LYS A 254 17.19 -15.05 -1.92
C LYS A 254 17.86 -13.74 -2.37
N VAL A 255 18.60 -13.12 -1.45
CA VAL A 255 19.40 -11.94 -1.77
C VAL A 255 20.47 -12.31 -2.79
N PRO A 256 20.52 -11.67 -3.98
CA PRO A 256 21.54 -11.98 -4.96
C PRO A 256 22.92 -11.45 -4.56
N ASP A 257 23.96 -12.24 -4.87
CA ASP A 257 25.37 -11.83 -4.72
C ASP A 257 25.92 -11.09 -5.96
N LYS A 258 25.09 -10.87 -6.98
CA LYS A 258 25.48 -10.14 -8.19
C LYS A 258 25.65 -8.64 -7.93
N PRO A 259 26.55 -7.95 -8.63
CA PRO A 259 26.64 -6.49 -8.58
C PRO A 259 25.32 -5.81 -8.98
N GLY A 260 25.11 -4.60 -8.47
CA GLY A 260 23.91 -3.80 -8.75
C GLY A 260 22.69 -4.36 -8.04
N LEU A 261 21.55 -4.38 -8.71
CA LEU A 261 20.26 -4.85 -8.17
C LEU A 261 20.12 -6.38 -8.16
N GLY A 262 21.08 -7.11 -8.78
CA GLY A 262 21.09 -8.56 -8.76
C GLY A 262 20.40 -9.24 -9.95
N PHE A 263 19.96 -8.49 -10.95
CA PHE A 263 19.53 -8.99 -12.25
C PHE A 263 20.51 -8.55 -13.35
N ASP A 264 20.41 -9.11 -14.56
CA ASP A 264 21.36 -8.84 -15.63
C ASP A 264 20.91 -7.68 -16.51
N ASP A 265 19.66 -7.67 -16.98
CA ASP A 265 19.13 -6.65 -17.88
C ASP A 265 17.59 -6.62 -17.84
N LEU A 266 17.01 -5.56 -18.43
CA LEU A 266 15.58 -5.49 -18.71
C LEU A 266 15.25 -6.38 -19.92
N ASN A 267 14.12 -7.06 -19.86
CA ASN A 267 13.59 -7.80 -21.01
C ASN A 267 12.56 -6.94 -21.74
N GLU A 268 13.05 -6.07 -22.61
CA GLU A 268 12.22 -5.12 -23.33
C GLU A 268 11.16 -5.80 -24.23
N GLU A 269 11.41 -7.01 -24.71
CA GLU A 269 10.44 -7.77 -25.54
C GLU A 269 9.20 -8.05 -24.69
N VAL A 270 9.36 -8.64 -23.52
CA VAL A 270 8.25 -8.92 -22.59
C VAL A 270 7.56 -7.65 -22.14
N ILE A 271 8.33 -6.61 -21.82
CA ILE A 271 7.75 -5.33 -21.37
C ILE A 271 6.88 -4.73 -22.49
N ARG A 272 7.36 -4.72 -23.74
CA ARG A 272 6.59 -4.20 -24.90
C ARG A 272 5.36 -5.03 -25.22
N GLU A 273 5.40 -6.35 -25.01
CA GLU A 273 4.26 -7.24 -25.22
C GLU A 273 3.11 -6.94 -24.25
N HIS A 274 3.44 -6.47 -23.03
CA HIS A 274 2.47 -6.26 -21.95
C HIS A 274 2.22 -4.78 -21.61
N ILE A 275 2.89 -3.84 -22.29
CA ILE A 275 2.61 -2.42 -22.11
C ILE A 275 1.21 -2.10 -22.65
N ASN A 276 0.52 -1.19 -21.97
CA ASN A 276 -0.79 -0.73 -22.45
C ASN A 276 -0.62 -0.06 -23.83
N PRO A 277 -1.34 -0.54 -24.87
CA PRO A 277 -1.21 -0.01 -26.22
C PRO A 277 -1.67 1.45 -26.36
N ASP A 278 -2.45 1.95 -25.42
CA ASP A 278 -2.93 3.34 -25.40
C ASP A 278 -1.92 4.32 -24.77
N ILE A 279 -0.83 3.81 -24.20
CA ILE A 279 0.27 4.59 -23.62
C ILE A 279 1.43 4.61 -24.64
N PRO A 280 2.09 5.78 -24.84
CA PRO A 280 3.31 5.85 -25.63
C PRO A 280 4.33 4.82 -25.19
N GLY A 281 5.10 4.33 -26.16
CA GLY A 281 5.94 3.17 -25.98
C GLY A 281 7.02 3.32 -24.89
N LEU A 282 7.65 2.21 -24.58
CA LEU A 282 8.78 2.14 -23.66
C LEU A 282 9.87 3.15 -24.07
N TRP A 283 10.32 3.98 -23.12
CA TRP A 283 11.30 5.05 -23.27
C TRP A 283 10.86 6.26 -24.09
N GLU A 284 9.62 6.35 -24.50
CA GLU A 284 9.09 7.53 -25.18
C GLU A 284 8.58 8.54 -24.14
N SER A 285 9.04 9.79 -24.28
CA SER A 285 8.51 10.88 -23.46
C SER A 285 7.12 11.28 -23.94
N THR A 286 6.21 11.57 -23.01
CA THR A 286 4.88 12.05 -23.30
C THR A 286 4.68 13.46 -22.80
N ASP A 287 3.73 14.18 -23.40
CA ASP A 287 3.34 15.51 -22.92
C ASP A 287 2.73 15.44 -21.51
N GLU A 288 1.99 14.37 -21.21
CA GLU A 288 1.43 14.10 -19.88
C GLU A 288 2.54 13.87 -18.88
N TRP A 289 3.49 12.99 -19.17
CA TRP A 289 4.67 12.76 -18.33
C TRP A 289 5.42 14.05 -18.05
N ASN A 290 5.73 14.82 -19.11
CA ASN A 290 6.46 16.06 -18.96
C ASN A 290 5.71 17.12 -18.13
N LYS A 291 4.38 17.14 -18.18
CA LYS A 291 3.56 18.03 -17.37
C LYS A 291 3.47 17.59 -15.91
N GLU A 292 3.31 16.30 -15.64
CA GLU A 292 3.12 15.79 -14.30
C GLU A 292 4.43 15.67 -13.52
N PHE A 293 5.51 15.27 -14.18
CA PHE A 293 6.79 15.01 -13.55
C PHE A 293 7.81 16.14 -13.68
N SER A 294 7.50 17.18 -14.42
CA SER A 294 8.32 18.40 -14.41
C SER A 294 8.09 19.27 -13.17
N ASN A 295 7.02 19.03 -12.44
CA ASN A 295 6.70 19.75 -11.21
C ASN A 295 7.33 19.03 -10.02
N ASP A 296 8.03 19.77 -9.21
CA ASP A 296 8.55 19.28 -7.95
C ASP A 296 7.38 19.09 -6.95
N ARG A 297 6.98 17.84 -6.72
CA ARG A 297 5.90 17.49 -5.80
C ARG A 297 6.20 17.82 -4.33
N ILE A 298 7.44 18.19 -4.02
CA ILE A 298 7.81 18.67 -2.68
C ILE A 298 7.18 20.03 -2.40
N TRP A 299 6.93 20.81 -3.45
CA TRP A 299 6.46 22.19 -3.36
C TRP A 299 4.98 22.38 -3.73
N SER A 300 4.30 21.35 -4.16
CA SER A 300 2.88 21.42 -4.57
C SER A 300 1.91 21.00 -3.47
#